data_b17fadbe9460c998815aca141850dda2
#
_entry.id   b17fadbe9460c998815aca141850dda2
#
_cell.length_a   1.000
_cell.length_b   1.000
_cell.length_c   1.000
_cell.angle_alpha   90.00
_cell.angle_beta   90.00
_cell.angle_gamma   90.00
#
_symmetry.space_group_name_H-M   'P 1'
#
loop_
_entity.id
_entity.type
_entity.pdbx_description
1 polymer ?
#
loop_
_entity_poly.entity_id
_entity_poly.type
_entity_poly.pdbx_seq_one_letter_code
_entity_poly.pdbx_strand_id
1 'polypeptide(L)'
;MNSALALEVEGLRVELDGTRVDIIDEVSFSVPAGHVLGLVGESGSGKTTAGLAVLGHTRRGARIAAGEVRIEGRNILALSGLERQSLRGKLVSYVPQDPASALNPSLRIGKQLDETLSEHGFGNAEARKARITEALGEVLLPSDEVFLRRYPHQLSGGQQQRVALAMAFANRPRVIVLDEPTTGLDVTTQAHVLATVRDLCQAHGVAAVYVSHDLSVVATLATDVAVMYSGRLVEVGPTSALFRHAAHPYTRRLIEAIPELSGEHALVGIPGSAPRPGLRPQGCYFAPRCEYVRDVCRVTFPPVETVVQGHEVRCYRYEAVLRESLAARPAAPRRPELQAEEALVAIRGVQASHGARQVLFDVELVVRPRECVALVGESGSGKTTLARCIAGLHKNYEGEISFCGDLLPAGCRARNQETRRDIQYVFQSPYSSLNPRKTIGQIIAQPLRLFFDARGDEARRRVVEALERVQLNSSVLDRYPHQLSGGERQRAAIARALIAEPRLLVCDEVTSALDVSVQAAIIDVLAELQRDLDIGLLFVTHNLALIRTLSQEVAVMSEGRIVERGLVDSVLDNPKAEYTKKLLSDTPSLEAAMAAAR
;
A
#
# COMPACT_ATOMS: atom_id res chain seq x y z
N MET A 1 23.99 18.92 19.09
CA MET A 1 23.04 20.00 19.42
C MET A 1 21.71 19.33 19.75
N ASN A 2 21.17 19.50 20.98
CA ASN A 2 19.83 19.00 21.29
C ASN A 2 18.84 19.78 20.44
N SER A 3 18.34 19.20 19.36
CA SER A 3 17.24 19.79 18.59
C SER A 3 16.00 19.84 19.49
N ALA A 4 15.38 21.02 19.58
CA ALA A 4 14.18 21.19 20.39
C ALA A 4 13.09 20.22 19.91
N LEU A 5 12.44 19.52 20.83
CA LEU A 5 11.32 18.64 20.53
C LEU A 5 10.13 19.48 20.02
N ALA A 6 9.65 19.19 18.83
CA ALA A 6 8.48 19.86 18.27
C ALA A 6 7.18 19.09 18.59
N LEU A 7 7.27 17.77 18.70
CA LEU A 7 6.14 16.90 19.08
C LEU A 7 6.59 15.91 20.17
N GLU A 8 5.79 15.81 21.23
CA GLU A 8 5.91 14.77 22.26
C GLU A 8 4.55 14.14 22.49
N VAL A 9 4.50 12.82 22.45
CA VAL A 9 3.31 12.00 22.75
C VAL A 9 3.66 11.08 23.91
N GLU A 10 2.93 11.15 25.00
CA GLU A 10 3.19 10.37 26.21
C GLU A 10 1.95 9.60 26.65
N GLY A 11 2.07 8.29 26.79
CA GLY A 11 1.04 7.41 27.32
C GLY A 11 -0.31 7.49 26.61
N LEU A 12 -0.29 7.79 25.30
CA LEU A 12 -1.52 8.00 24.53
C LEU A 12 -2.37 6.74 24.49
N ARG A 13 -3.65 6.89 24.90
CA ARG A 13 -4.62 5.82 24.92
C ARG A 13 -5.91 6.27 24.23
N VAL A 14 -6.39 5.45 23.28
CA VAL A 14 -7.63 5.69 22.54
C VAL A 14 -8.52 4.48 22.64
N GLU A 15 -9.75 4.65 23.09
CA GLU A 15 -10.74 3.62 23.33
C GLU A 15 -11.91 3.71 22.34
N LEU A 16 -12.60 2.59 22.14
CA LEU A 16 -13.95 2.58 21.55
C LEU A 16 -14.97 3.09 22.55
N ASP A 17 -15.82 4.01 22.12
CA ASP A 17 -16.87 4.59 22.97
C ASP A 17 -17.76 3.51 23.57
N GLY A 18 -18.02 3.62 24.88
CA GLY A 18 -18.94 2.76 25.64
C GLY A 18 -18.41 1.34 25.92
N THR A 19 -17.25 0.91 25.42
CA THR A 19 -16.77 -0.47 25.58
C THR A 19 -15.52 -0.61 26.45
N ARG A 20 -14.77 0.46 26.69
CA ARG A 20 -13.42 0.47 27.30
C ARG A 20 -12.40 -0.43 26.57
N VAL A 21 -12.62 -0.73 25.30
CA VAL A 21 -11.70 -1.50 24.47
C VAL A 21 -10.70 -0.56 23.84
N ASP A 22 -9.43 -0.75 24.14
CA ASP A 22 -8.35 0.08 23.60
C ASP A 22 -8.12 -0.20 22.11
N ILE A 23 -8.16 0.84 21.29
CA ILE A 23 -7.63 0.84 19.91
C ILE A 23 -6.12 1.07 19.99
N ILE A 24 -5.70 2.08 20.77
CA ILE A 24 -4.32 2.42 21.08
C ILE A 24 -4.12 2.31 22.59
N ASP A 25 -3.00 1.74 22.98
CA ASP A 25 -2.69 1.42 24.35
C ASP A 25 -1.23 1.82 24.66
N GLU A 26 -1.07 2.85 25.51
CA GLU A 26 0.23 3.38 25.98
C GLU A 26 1.25 3.69 24.88
N VAL A 27 0.86 4.46 23.86
CA VAL A 27 1.76 4.90 22.80
C VAL A 27 2.51 6.17 23.24
N SER A 28 3.85 6.10 23.20
CA SER A 28 4.75 7.23 23.49
C SER A 28 5.86 7.34 22.46
N PHE A 29 6.07 8.56 21.92
CA PHE A 29 7.16 8.88 21.01
C PHE A 29 7.39 10.39 20.97
N SER A 30 8.55 10.80 20.47
CA SER A 30 8.88 12.22 20.27
C SER A 30 9.47 12.46 18.89
N VAL A 31 9.26 13.66 18.35
CA VAL A 31 9.79 14.06 17.03
C VAL A 31 10.44 15.45 17.17
N PRO A 32 11.75 15.55 16.93
CA PRO A 32 12.45 16.83 16.88
C PRO A 32 12.01 17.67 15.68
N ALA A 33 12.21 18.98 15.75
CA ALA A 33 11.96 19.89 14.64
C ALA A 33 12.79 19.49 13.40
N GLY A 34 12.16 19.47 12.23
CA GLY A 34 12.78 19.08 10.96
C GLY A 34 12.98 17.57 10.75
N HIS A 35 12.59 16.75 11.72
CA HIS A 35 12.68 15.29 11.62
C HIS A 35 11.36 14.66 11.13
N VAL A 36 11.49 13.47 10.55
CA VAL A 36 10.36 12.65 10.11
C VAL A 36 10.36 11.34 10.89
N LEU A 37 9.30 11.09 11.66
CA LEU A 37 9.04 9.81 12.31
C LEU A 37 8.18 8.95 11.39
N GLY A 38 8.70 7.81 10.93
CA GLY A 38 7.94 6.78 10.23
C GLY A 38 7.13 5.93 11.21
N LEU A 39 5.80 5.98 11.16
CA LEU A 39 4.92 5.12 11.95
C LEU A 39 4.44 3.95 11.11
N VAL A 40 4.98 2.76 11.37
CA VAL A 40 4.80 1.56 10.53
C VAL A 40 4.11 0.41 11.28
N GLY A 41 3.61 -0.57 10.52
CA GLY A 41 2.97 -1.79 11.04
C GLY A 41 1.86 -2.29 10.14
N GLU A 42 1.32 -3.47 10.42
CA GLU A 42 0.21 -4.07 9.66
C GLU A 42 -1.06 -3.21 9.69
N SER A 43 -1.93 -3.42 8.70
CA SER A 43 -3.26 -2.79 8.66
C SER A 43 -4.07 -3.10 9.92
N GLY A 44 -4.70 -2.09 10.50
CA GLY A 44 -5.43 -2.24 11.78
C GLY A 44 -4.56 -2.18 13.04
N SER A 45 -3.24 -1.92 12.93
CA SER A 45 -2.37 -1.74 14.11
C SER A 45 -2.62 -0.43 14.89
N GLY A 46 -3.43 0.51 14.35
CA GLY A 46 -3.78 1.75 15.02
C GLY A 46 -3.05 3.01 14.53
N LYS A 47 -2.21 2.91 13.50
CA LYS A 47 -1.39 4.03 12.96
C LYS A 47 -2.18 5.30 12.67
N THR A 48 -3.21 5.19 11.83
CA THR A 48 -4.11 6.32 11.50
C THR A 48 -4.76 6.92 12.76
N THR A 49 -5.15 6.06 13.72
CA THR A 49 -5.75 6.52 14.98
C THR A 49 -4.73 7.30 15.82
N ALA A 50 -3.47 6.84 15.88
CA ALA A 50 -2.38 7.57 16.54
C ALA A 50 -2.12 8.92 15.85
N GLY A 51 -2.03 8.93 14.52
CA GLY A 51 -1.88 10.16 13.74
C GLY A 51 -3.00 11.18 13.98
N LEU A 52 -4.26 10.73 13.97
CA LEU A 52 -5.40 11.61 14.27
C LEU A 52 -5.39 12.12 15.71
N ALA A 53 -4.96 11.30 16.67
CA ALA A 53 -4.88 11.71 18.07
C ALA A 53 -3.82 12.81 18.31
N VAL A 54 -2.75 12.87 17.47
CA VAL A 54 -1.80 13.99 17.46
C VAL A 54 -2.48 15.33 17.14
N LEU A 55 -3.61 15.32 16.40
CA LEU A 55 -4.42 16.53 16.16
C LEU A 55 -5.48 16.78 17.29
N GLY A 56 -5.45 15.99 18.35
CA GLY A 56 -6.52 15.98 19.37
C GLY A 56 -7.88 15.58 18.76
N HIS A 57 -7.86 14.64 17.79
CA HIS A 57 -9.05 14.18 17.08
C HIS A 57 -9.13 12.65 17.08
N THR A 58 -10.35 12.11 17.05
CA THR A 58 -10.62 10.68 16.86
C THR A 58 -11.74 10.49 15.84
N ARG A 59 -11.78 9.32 15.23
CA ARG A 59 -12.93 8.95 14.40
C ARG A 59 -14.18 8.79 15.27
N ARG A 60 -15.36 8.99 14.69
CA ARG A 60 -16.64 8.77 15.35
C ARG A 60 -16.71 7.37 15.95
N GLY A 61 -17.13 7.26 17.21
CA GLY A 61 -17.18 6.00 17.96
C GLY A 61 -15.88 5.66 18.70
N ALA A 62 -14.92 6.58 18.78
CA ALA A 62 -13.71 6.45 19.58
C ALA A 62 -13.42 7.75 20.35
N ARG A 63 -12.72 7.63 21.49
CA ARG A 63 -12.30 8.76 22.32
C ARG A 63 -10.85 8.63 22.79
N ILE A 64 -10.18 9.75 22.99
CA ILE A 64 -8.90 9.77 23.69
C ILE A 64 -9.21 9.61 25.17
N ALA A 65 -8.72 8.53 25.77
CA ALA A 65 -9.02 8.15 27.15
C ALA A 65 -7.94 8.61 28.14
N ALA A 66 -6.67 8.65 27.70
CA ALA A 66 -5.54 9.08 28.53
C ALA A 66 -4.35 9.51 27.65
N GLY A 67 -3.35 10.08 28.32
CA GLY A 67 -2.10 10.51 27.70
C GLY A 67 -2.07 12.01 27.42
N GLU A 68 -0.90 12.45 26.92
CA GLU A 68 -0.64 13.83 26.57
C GLU A 68 -0.05 13.93 25.16
N VAL A 69 -0.40 15.00 24.47
CA VAL A 69 0.19 15.39 23.19
C VAL A 69 0.67 16.82 23.33
N ARG A 70 1.99 17.02 23.34
CA ARG A 70 2.62 18.33 23.45
C ARG A 70 3.20 18.75 22.11
N ILE A 71 2.84 19.93 21.64
CA ILE A 71 3.43 20.59 20.48
C ILE A 71 4.13 21.84 20.98
N GLU A 72 5.45 21.93 20.77
CA GLU A 72 6.30 22.99 21.34
C GLU A 72 6.07 23.16 22.86
N GLY A 73 5.97 22.03 23.60
CA GLY A 73 5.74 22.02 25.05
C GLY A 73 4.28 22.27 25.49
N ARG A 74 3.37 22.66 24.60
CA ARG A 74 1.96 22.91 24.92
C ARG A 74 1.14 21.65 24.77
N ASN A 75 0.51 21.17 25.85
CA ASN A 75 -0.40 20.02 25.81
C ASN A 75 -1.72 20.39 25.10
N ILE A 76 -1.92 19.90 23.88
CA ILE A 76 -3.11 20.22 23.09
C ILE A 76 -4.35 19.47 23.53
N LEU A 77 -4.21 18.34 24.24
CA LEU A 77 -5.35 17.57 24.74
C LEU A 77 -6.04 18.25 25.93
N ALA A 78 -5.32 19.07 26.68
CA ALA A 78 -5.87 19.86 27.79
C ALA A 78 -6.70 21.07 27.33
N LEU A 79 -6.65 21.44 26.04
CA LEU A 79 -7.36 22.58 25.48
C LEU A 79 -8.84 22.28 25.23
N SER A 80 -9.67 23.32 25.24
CA SER A 80 -11.07 23.23 24.82
C SER A 80 -11.22 22.84 23.35
N GLY A 81 -12.39 22.37 22.94
CA GLY A 81 -12.66 22.00 21.56
C GLY A 81 -12.43 23.13 20.56
N LEU A 82 -12.82 24.36 20.91
CA LEU A 82 -12.63 25.54 20.06
C LEU A 82 -11.15 25.92 19.93
N GLU A 83 -10.39 25.90 21.04
CA GLU A 83 -8.95 26.15 21.01
C GLU A 83 -8.21 25.11 20.15
N ARG A 84 -8.54 23.82 20.31
CA ARG A 84 -7.97 22.76 19.45
C ARG A 84 -8.29 22.99 17.98
N GLN A 85 -9.52 23.39 17.66
CA GLN A 85 -9.92 23.68 16.28
C GLN A 85 -9.09 24.82 15.67
N SER A 86 -8.80 25.89 16.43
CA SER A 86 -8.00 27.02 15.96
C SER A 86 -6.52 26.66 15.68
N LEU A 87 -6.01 25.58 16.29
CA LEU A 87 -4.64 25.12 16.09
C LEU A 87 -4.48 24.24 14.85
N ARG A 88 -5.56 23.56 14.43
CA ARG A 88 -5.55 22.69 13.25
C ARG A 88 -5.40 23.53 11.99
N GLY A 89 -4.49 23.13 11.11
CA GLY A 89 -4.12 23.89 9.91
C GLY A 89 -3.11 25.02 10.14
N LYS A 90 -2.88 25.44 11.42
CA LYS A 90 -1.92 26.49 11.78
C LYS A 90 -0.69 25.94 12.51
N LEU A 91 -0.91 25.22 13.61
CA LEU A 91 0.16 24.62 14.42
C LEU A 91 0.39 23.15 14.04
N VAL A 92 -0.69 22.42 13.79
CA VAL A 92 -0.66 21.03 13.36
C VAL A 92 -1.54 20.84 12.13
N SER A 93 -1.01 20.20 11.09
CA SER A 93 -1.72 19.90 9.84
C SER A 93 -1.81 18.41 9.58
N TYR A 94 -2.74 18.01 8.72
CA TYR A 94 -3.01 16.63 8.37
C TYR A 94 -3.21 16.46 6.87
N VAL A 95 -2.55 15.45 6.30
CA VAL A 95 -2.75 15.01 4.92
C VAL A 95 -3.36 13.61 4.96
N PRO A 96 -4.61 13.42 4.50
CA PRO A 96 -5.27 12.12 4.53
C PRO A 96 -4.76 11.19 3.43
N GLN A 97 -5.04 9.90 3.59
CA GLN A 97 -4.67 8.82 2.66
C GLN A 97 -5.24 9.03 1.25
N ASP A 98 -6.49 9.48 1.15
CA ASP A 98 -7.15 9.78 -0.12
C ASP A 98 -7.16 11.29 -0.36
N PRO A 99 -6.40 11.80 -1.34
CA PRO A 99 -6.36 13.23 -1.65
C PRO A 99 -7.72 13.78 -2.11
N ALA A 100 -8.57 12.95 -2.73
CA ALA A 100 -9.91 13.38 -3.13
C ALA A 100 -10.81 13.69 -1.93
N SER A 101 -10.56 13.05 -0.78
CA SER A 101 -11.27 13.35 0.48
C SER A 101 -10.81 14.64 1.15
N ALA A 102 -9.60 15.14 0.84
CA ALA A 102 -9.07 16.40 1.35
C ALA A 102 -9.58 17.61 0.58
N LEU A 103 -9.93 17.43 -0.69
CA LEU A 103 -10.30 18.52 -1.61
C LEU A 103 -11.83 18.59 -1.77
N ASN A 104 -12.38 19.79 -1.69
CA ASN A 104 -13.79 20.00 -1.99
C ASN A 104 -14.03 19.97 -3.52
N PRO A 105 -14.78 18.98 -4.04
CA PRO A 105 -14.97 18.81 -5.48
C PRO A 105 -15.75 19.98 -6.15
N SER A 106 -16.47 20.77 -5.35
CA SER A 106 -17.27 21.91 -5.83
C SER A 106 -16.52 23.23 -5.84
N LEU A 107 -15.28 23.28 -5.31
CA LEU A 107 -14.47 24.48 -5.24
C LEU A 107 -13.25 24.39 -6.15
N ARG A 108 -12.83 25.53 -6.70
CA ARG A 108 -11.62 25.66 -7.49
C ARG A 108 -10.37 25.56 -6.57
N ILE A 109 -9.27 25.05 -7.11
CA ILE A 109 -8.03 24.86 -6.35
C ILE A 109 -7.54 26.16 -5.69
N GLY A 110 -7.48 27.27 -6.46
CA GLY A 110 -7.06 28.56 -5.90
C GLY A 110 -7.95 29.06 -4.75
N LYS A 111 -9.26 28.77 -4.82
CA LYS A 111 -10.19 29.15 -3.74
C LYS A 111 -9.94 28.34 -2.47
N GLN A 112 -9.67 27.05 -2.57
CA GLN A 112 -9.39 26.19 -1.42
C GLN A 112 -8.09 26.59 -0.72
N LEU A 113 -7.04 26.91 -1.49
CA LEU A 113 -5.78 27.42 -0.95
C LEU A 113 -5.96 28.78 -0.26
N ASP A 114 -6.73 29.71 -0.85
CA ASP A 114 -7.03 31.01 -0.25
C ASP A 114 -7.85 30.88 1.05
N GLU A 115 -8.84 29.99 1.08
CA GLU A 115 -9.62 29.67 2.29
C GLU A 115 -8.72 29.12 3.41
N THR A 116 -7.81 28.19 3.10
CA THR A 116 -6.87 27.64 4.08
C THR A 116 -6.02 28.74 4.76
N LEU A 117 -5.58 29.74 4.01
CA LEU A 117 -4.81 30.86 4.54
C LEU A 117 -5.69 31.89 5.28
N SER A 118 -6.86 32.22 4.72
CA SER A 118 -7.74 33.24 5.27
C SER A 118 -8.34 32.86 6.61
N GLU A 119 -8.74 31.59 6.80
CA GLU A 119 -9.27 31.07 8.05
C GLU A 119 -8.29 31.19 9.23
N HIS A 120 -6.99 31.18 8.94
CA HIS A 120 -5.93 31.34 9.93
C HIS A 120 -5.36 32.76 10.03
N GLY A 121 -6.01 33.73 9.37
CA GLY A 121 -5.64 35.13 9.44
C GLY A 121 -4.31 35.47 8.74
N PHE A 122 -3.94 34.71 7.71
CA PHE A 122 -2.70 34.97 6.97
C PHE A 122 -2.83 36.22 6.10
N GLY A 123 -2.32 37.34 6.55
CA GLY A 123 -2.14 38.58 5.82
C GLY A 123 -3.37 39.09 5.04
N ASN A 124 -3.13 39.99 4.12
CA ASN A 124 -4.14 40.49 3.17
C ASN A 124 -4.22 39.61 1.92
N ALA A 125 -5.11 39.92 0.97
CA ALA A 125 -5.32 39.15 -0.25
C ALA A 125 -4.06 39.01 -1.13
N GLU A 126 -3.22 40.07 -1.18
CA GLU A 126 -1.94 40.04 -1.92
C GLU A 126 -0.93 39.10 -1.27
N ALA A 127 -0.79 39.17 0.06
CA ALA A 127 0.09 38.26 0.82
C ALA A 127 -0.34 36.80 0.66
N ARG A 128 -1.64 36.53 0.70
CA ARG A 128 -2.16 35.18 0.47
C ARG A 128 -1.88 34.67 -0.95
N LYS A 129 -2.07 35.53 -1.97
CA LYS A 129 -1.75 35.20 -3.36
C LYS A 129 -0.27 34.85 -3.53
N ALA A 130 0.62 35.65 -2.95
CA ALA A 130 2.06 35.37 -2.97
C ALA A 130 2.39 34.05 -2.29
N ARG A 131 1.78 33.76 -1.11
CA ARG A 131 2.00 32.52 -0.39
C ARG A 131 1.45 31.29 -1.15
N ILE A 132 0.32 31.42 -1.84
CA ILE A 132 -0.23 30.37 -2.71
C ILE A 132 0.76 30.04 -3.84
N THR A 133 1.31 31.06 -4.48
CA THR A 133 2.32 30.87 -5.55
C THR A 133 3.56 30.16 -5.02
N GLU A 134 4.06 30.57 -3.85
CA GLU A 134 5.19 29.91 -3.17
C GLU A 134 4.86 28.46 -2.82
N ALA A 135 3.72 28.19 -2.16
CA ALA A 135 3.31 26.85 -1.73
C ALA A 135 3.12 25.88 -2.92
N LEU A 136 2.58 26.36 -4.03
CA LEU A 136 2.47 25.55 -5.25
C LEU A 136 3.85 25.29 -5.88
N GLY A 137 4.75 26.27 -5.85
CA GLY A 137 6.14 26.10 -6.28
C GLY A 137 6.89 25.07 -5.43
N GLU A 138 6.73 25.11 -4.10
CA GLU A 138 7.31 24.15 -3.16
C GLU A 138 6.93 22.69 -3.47
N VAL A 139 5.73 22.46 -4.04
CA VAL A 139 5.25 21.13 -4.44
C VAL A 139 5.33 20.89 -5.95
N LEU A 140 6.09 21.69 -6.68
CA LEU A 140 6.30 21.58 -8.13
C LEU A 140 4.98 21.56 -8.95
N LEU A 141 4.03 22.43 -8.58
CA LEU A 141 2.79 22.65 -9.32
C LEU A 141 2.77 24.03 -9.98
N PRO A 142 2.08 24.17 -11.14
CA PRO A 142 1.85 25.48 -11.74
C PRO A 142 1.06 26.40 -10.79
N SER A 143 1.39 27.68 -10.79
CA SER A 143 0.68 28.72 -10.01
C SER A 143 -0.06 29.73 -10.89
N ASP A 144 -0.17 29.45 -12.19
CA ASP A 144 -0.88 30.30 -13.14
C ASP A 144 -2.41 30.25 -12.92
N GLU A 145 -3.10 31.24 -13.48
CA GLU A 145 -4.54 31.38 -13.31
C GLU A 145 -5.34 30.22 -13.92
N VAL A 146 -4.80 29.57 -14.96
CA VAL A 146 -5.45 28.41 -15.60
C VAL A 146 -5.46 27.24 -14.64
N PHE A 147 -4.35 26.97 -13.95
CA PHE A 147 -4.27 25.90 -12.96
C PHE A 147 -5.14 26.20 -11.73
N LEU A 148 -5.09 27.44 -11.21
CA LEU A 148 -5.86 27.85 -10.03
C LEU A 148 -7.38 27.80 -10.25
N ARG A 149 -7.85 27.94 -11.49
CA ARG A 149 -9.27 27.84 -11.86
C ARG A 149 -9.78 26.41 -12.03
N ARG A 150 -8.90 25.39 -12.04
CA ARG A 150 -9.30 23.99 -12.13
C ARG A 150 -10.05 23.52 -10.89
N TYR A 151 -10.89 22.51 -11.08
CA TYR A 151 -11.54 21.75 -10.02
C TYR A 151 -10.73 20.47 -9.72
N PRO A 152 -10.87 19.85 -8.53
CA PRO A 152 -10.14 18.63 -8.18
C PRO A 152 -10.27 17.51 -9.22
N HIS A 153 -11.45 17.27 -9.77
CA HIS A 153 -11.70 16.24 -10.78
C HIS A 153 -10.99 16.46 -12.13
N GLN A 154 -10.43 17.64 -12.36
CA GLN A 154 -9.63 17.98 -13.54
C GLN A 154 -8.13 17.77 -13.35
N LEU A 155 -7.72 17.31 -12.16
CA LEU A 155 -6.34 17.03 -11.79
C LEU A 155 -6.08 15.51 -11.77
N SER A 156 -4.84 15.10 -12.08
CA SER A 156 -4.40 13.73 -11.83
C SER A 156 -4.30 13.45 -10.31
N GLY A 157 -4.30 12.18 -9.90
CA GLY A 157 -4.16 11.80 -8.50
C GLY A 157 -2.90 12.39 -7.85
N GLY A 158 -1.76 12.35 -8.54
CA GLY A 158 -0.52 12.97 -8.07
C GLY A 158 -0.59 14.50 -7.97
N GLN A 159 -1.33 15.18 -8.86
CA GLN A 159 -1.58 16.61 -8.74
C GLN A 159 -2.49 16.93 -7.56
N GLN A 160 -3.55 16.14 -7.34
CA GLN A 160 -4.43 16.31 -6.18
C GLN A 160 -3.65 16.13 -4.86
N GLN A 161 -2.78 15.13 -4.79
CA GLN A 161 -1.93 14.88 -3.63
C GLN A 161 -0.98 16.05 -3.35
N ARG A 162 -0.33 16.59 -4.39
CA ARG A 162 0.56 17.74 -4.24
C ARG A 162 -0.22 19.01 -3.85
N VAL A 163 -1.45 19.20 -4.32
CA VAL A 163 -2.32 20.29 -3.84
C VAL A 163 -2.66 20.10 -2.36
N ALA A 164 -2.99 18.89 -1.92
CA ALA A 164 -3.25 18.62 -0.50
C ALA A 164 -2.01 18.89 0.37
N LEU A 165 -0.80 18.55 -0.11
CA LEU A 165 0.45 18.92 0.55
C LEU A 165 0.64 20.43 0.59
N ALA A 166 0.44 21.16 -0.53
CA ALA A 166 0.53 22.62 -0.55
C ALA A 166 -0.42 23.26 0.46
N MET A 167 -1.66 22.79 0.57
CA MET A 167 -2.61 23.25 1.58
C MET A 167 -2.13 22.98 3.00
N ALA A 168 -1.60 21.77 3.27
CA ALA A 168 -1.13 21.39 4.60
C ALA A 168 0.11 22.17 5.06
N PHE A 169 1.01 22.53 4.13
CA PHE A 169 2.20 23.35 4.41
C PHE A 169 1.98 24.86 4.25
N ALA A 170 0.83 25.31 3.74
CA ALA A 170 0.55 26.71 3.43
C ALA A 170 0.79 27.65 4.63
N ASN A 171 0.37 27.26 5.82
CA ASN A 171 0.56 28.02 7.07
C ASN A 171 1.88 27.70 7.80
N ARG A 172 2.79 26.91 7.21
CA ARG A 172 4.06 26.48 7.83
C ARG A 172 3.85 25.91 9.24
N PRO A 173 3.11 24.80 9.38
CA PRO A 173 2.81 24.21 10.68
C PRO A 173 4.09 23.76 11.40
N ARG A 174 4.03 23.55 12.71
CA ARG A 174 5.14 22.96 13.49
C ARG A 174 5.15 21.45 13.41
N VAL A 175 3.96 20.86 13.28
CA VAL A 175 3.79 19.41 13.16
C VAL A 175 2.89 19.10 11.97
N ILE A 176 3.24 18.09 11.20
CA ILE A 176 2.40 17.56 10.14
C ILE A 176 2.23 16.04 10.31
N VAL A 177 1.01 15.58 10.14
CA VAL A 177 0.70 14.15 10.07
C VAL A 177 0.32 13.81 8.64
N LEU A 178 1.03 12.85 8.07
CA LEU A 178 0.85 12.38 6.70
C LEU A 178 0.39 10.92 6.77
N ASP A 179 -0.88 10.67 6.47
CA ASP A 179 -1.48 9.34 6.57
C ASP A 179 -1.48 8.66 5.20
N GLU A 180 -0.48 7.83 4.96
CA GLU A 180 -0.26 7.11 3.70
C GLU A 180 -0.36 7.99 2.43
N PRO A 181 0.31 9.14 2.36
CA PRO A 181 0.09 10.13 1.31
C PRO A 181 0.54 9.69 -0.09
N THR A 182 1.22 8.56 -0.21
CA THR A 182 1.73 8.04 -1.50
C THR A 182 1.00 6.79 -1.97
N THR A 183 0.03 6.30 -1.21
CA THR A 183 -0.76 5.12 -1.59
C THR A 183 -1.54 5.38 -2.88
N GLY A 184 -1.40 4.46 -3.86
CA GLY A 184 -2.05 4.57 -5.17
C GLY A 184 -1.38 5.54 -6.15
N LEU A 185 -0.24 6.12 -5.81
CA LEU A 185 0.61 6.85 -6.74
C LEU A 185 1.54 5.89 -7.48
N ASP A 186 1.91 6.24 -8.71
CA ASP A 186 2.99 5.57 -9.41
C ASP A 186 4.35 5.93 -8.78
N VAL A 187 5.35 5.09 -9.07
CA VAL A 187 6.68 5.14 -8.46
C VAL A 187 7.36 6.50 -8.62
N THR A 188 7.30 7.07 -9.84
CA THR A 188 7.91 8.37 -10.13
C THR A 188 7.25 9.51 -9.36
N THR A 189 5.91 9.54 -9.34
CA THR A 189 5.15 10.54 -8.57
C THR A 189 5.41 10.37 -7.06
N GLN A 190 5.49 9.13 -6.57
CA GLN A 190 5.81 8.81 -5.19
C GLN A 190 7.18 9.35 -4.79
N ALA A 191 8.23 9.09 -5.58
CA ALA A 191 9.58 9.58 -5.32
C ALA A 191 9.62 11.11 -5.20
N HIS A 192 8.93 11.82 -6.10
CA HIS A 192 8.82 13.29 -6.05
C HIS A 192 8.10 13.79 -4.78
N VAL A 193 7.00 13.15 -4.38
CA VAL A 193 6.26 13.51 -3.16
C VAL A 193 7.13 13.32 -1.93
N LEU A 194 7.88 12.20 -1.84
CA LEU A 194 8.76 11.92 -0.71
C LEU A 194 9.89 12.94 -0.60
N ALA A 195 10.55 13.28 -1.72
CA ALA A 195 11.57 14.31 -1.76
C ALA A 195 11.01 15.67 -1.30
N THR A 196 9.85 16.07 -1.83
CA THR A 196 9.15 17.30 -1.44
C THR A 196 8.86 17.36 0.06
N VAL A 197 8.31 16.28 0.64
CA VAL A 197 8.01 16.23 2.09
C VAL A 197 9.29 16.39 2.91
N ARG A 198 10.37 15.68 2.56
CA ARG A 198 11.65 15.77 3.25
C ARG A 198 12.21 17.20 3.21
N ASP A 199 12.24 17.78 2.01
CA ASP A 199 12.80 19.11 1.80
C ASP A 199 12.00 20.18 2.54
N LEU A 200 10.67 20.11 2.55
CA LEU A 200 9.80 21.03 3.29
C LEU A 200 9.96 20.88 4.82
N CYS A 201 10.06 19.64 5.32
CA CYS A 201 10.29 19.43 6.75
C CYS A 201 11.63 20.02 7.21
N GLN A 202 12.69 19.80 6.44
CA GLN A 202 14.01 20.33 6.74
C GLN A 202 14.08 21.86 6.60
N ALA A 203 13.57 22.41 5.49
CA ALA A 203 13.63 23.86 5.21
C ALA A 203 12.83 24.70 6.21
N HIS A 204 11.70 24.20 6.68
CA HIS A 204 10.81 24.94 7.58
C HIS A 204 10.86 24.47 9.05
N GLY A 205 11.71 23.48 9.38
CA GLY A 205 11.80 22.92 10.74
C GLY A 205 10.50 22.24 11.19
N VAL A 206 9.73 21.64 10.26
CA VAL A 206 8.47 20.95 10.55
C VAL A 206 8.75 19.52 11.01
N ALA A 207 8.20 19.13 12.15
CA ALA A 207 8.21 17.73 12.58
C ALA A 207 7.10 16.96 11.86
N ALA A 208 7.43 15.84 11.25
CA ALA A 208 6.46 15.02 10.54
C ALA A 208 6.24 13.66 11.18
N VAL A 209 4.98 13.22 11.27
CA VAL A 209 4.60 11.82 11.53
C VAL A 209 4.11 11.24 10.21
N TYR A 210 4.91 10.36 9.61
CA TYR A 210 4.61 9.73 8.34
C TYR A 210 4.08 8.31 8.58
N VAL A 211 2.79 8.12 8.42
CA VAL A 211 2.14 6.82 8.55
C VAL A 211 2.26 6.07 7.22
N SER A 212 2.79 4.85 7.27
CA SER A 212 2.88 3.99 6.09
C SER A 212 2.80 2.51 6.46
N HIS A 213 2.37 1.71 5.49
CA HIS A 213 2.54 0.25 5.50
C HIS A 213 3.74 -0.20 4.64
N ASP A 214 4.33 0.71 3.86
CA ASP A 214 5.51 0.46 3.01
C ASP A 214 6.80 0.91 3.73
N LEU A 215 7.56 -0.08 4.20
CA LEU A 215 8.80 0.16 4.92
C LEU A 215 9.92 0.67 4.00
N SER A 216 9.89 0.33 2.70
CA SER A 216 10.88 0.85 1.73
C SER A 216 10.76 2.36 1.58
N VAL A 217 9.51 2.86 1.53
CA VAL A 217 9.21 4.30 1.54
C VAL A 217 9.71 4.95 2.83
N VAL A 218 9.42 4.34 3.98
CA VAL A 218 9.84 4.87 5.28
C VAL A 218 11.36 4.90 5.39
N ALA A 219 12.06 3.86 4.92
CA ALA A 219 13.52 3.81 4.93
C ALA A 219 14.18 4.96 4.13
N THR A 220 13.51 5.46 3.08
CA THR A 220 14.03 6.56 2.25
C THR A 220 13.75 7.96 2.82
N LEU A 221 12.70 8.09 3.66
CA LEU A 221 12.21 9.39 4.13
C LEU A 221 12.49 9.66 5.61
N ALA A 222 12.26 8.63 6.47
CA ALA A 222 12.20 8.83 7.91
C ALA A 222 13.59 8.88 8.56
N THR A 223 13.76 9.77 9.54
CA THR A 223 14.93 9.82 10.42
C THR A 223 14.86 8.73 11.50
N ASP A 224 13.66 8.55 12.05
CA ASP A 224 13.35 7.57 13.09
C ASP A 224 12.12 6.76 12.69
N VAL A 225 12.03 5.53 13.18
CA VAL A 225 10.90 4.62 12.90
C VAL A 225 10.30 4.12 14.21
N ALA A 226 8.97 4.17 14.30
CA ALA A 226 8.17 3.60 15.37
C ALA A 226 7.31 2.46 14.80
N VAL A 227 7.54 1.24 15.27
CA VAL A 227 6.84 0.04 14.81
C VAL A 227 5.67 -0.26 15.71
N MET A 228 4.48 -0.29 15.14
CA MET A 228 3.22 -0.45 15.84
C MET A 228 2.59 -1.81 15.57
N TYR A 229 2.25 -2.56 16.62
CA TYR A 229 1.57 -3.83 16.53
C TYR A 229 0.34 -3.87 17.44
N SER A 230 -0.84 -4.08 16.85
CA SER A 230 -2.11 -4.21 17.58
C SER A 230 -2.32 -3.14 18.67
N GLY A 231 -2.05 -1.87 18.35
CA GLY A 231 -2.31 -0.72 19.24
C GLY A 231 -1.19 -0.34 20.18
N ARG A 232 -0.04 -1.02 20.18
CA ARG A 232 1.16 -0.65 20.97
C ARG A 232 2.39 -0.47 20.09
N LEU A 233 3.32 0.38 20.54
CA LEU A 233 4.66 0.42 19.99
C LEU A 233 5.46 -0.76 20.52
N VAL A 234 6.10 -1.50 19.61
CA VAL A 234 6.93 -2.67 19.94
C VAL A 234 8.41 -2.39 19.78
N GLU A 235 8.77 -1.43 18.91
CA GLU A 235 10.16 -1.03 18.68
C GLU A 235 10.19 0.41 18.15
N VAL A 236 11.14 1.23 18.60
CA VAL A 236 11.34 2.62 18.17
C VAL A 236 12.85 2.87 18.09
N GLY A 237 13.30 3.50 17.01
CA GLY A 237 14.72 3.83 16.89
C GLY A 237 15.06 4.53 15.59
N PRO A 238 16.34 4.96 15.46
CA PRO A 238 16.87 5.52 14.22
C PRO A 238 16.67 4.55 13.06
N THR A 239 16.24 5.06 11.91
CA THR A 239 15.93 4.26 10.71
C THR A 239 17.06 3.29 10.37
N SER A 240 18.30 3.77 10.33
CA SER A 240 19.45 2.93 9.99
C SER A 240 19.73 1.81 11.01
N ALA A 241 19.52 2.07 12.30
CA ALA A 241 19.71 1.08 13.36
C ALA A 241 18.63 0.00 13.32
N LEU A 242 17.37 0.43 13.22
CA LEU A 242 16.22 -0.48 13.23
C LEU A 242 16.22 -1.43 12.01
N PHE A 243 16.52 -0.94 10.81
CA PHE A 243 16.55 -1.78 9.61
C PHE A 243 17.73 -2.74 9.56
N ARG A 244 18.87 -2.41 10.20
CA ARG A 244 20.04 -3.31 10.28
C ARG A 244 19.96 -4.28 11.45
N HIS A 245 19.37 -3.85 12.55
CA HIS A 245 19.41 -4.53 13.85
C HIS A 245 18.03 -4.55 14.51
N ALA A 246 16.99 -4.99 13.75
CA ALA A 246 15.66 -5.19 14.30
C ALA A 246 15.74 -6.09 15.54
N ALA A 247 15.28 -5.58 16.67
CA ALA A 247 15.36 -6.24 17.97
C ALA A 247 14.04 -6.94 18.35
N HIS A 248 12.91 -6.53 17.76
CA HIS A 248 11.64 -7.20 17.96
C HIS A 248 11.36 -8.24 16.85
N PRO A 249 10.94 -9.47 17.16
CA PRO A 249 10.65 -10.49 16.14
C PRO A 249 9.65 -10.04 15.07
N TYR A 250 8.66 -9.25 15.44
CA TYR A 250 7.69 -8.68 14.48
C TYR A 250 8.34 -7.70 13.49
N THR A 251 9.18 -6.79 13.99
CA THR A 251 9.92 -5.83 13.15
C THR A 251 10.80 -6.57 12.15
N ARG A 252 11.52 -7.61 12.63
CA ARG A 252 12.35 -8.47 11.78
C ARG A 252 11.52 -9.11 10.68
N ARG A 253 10.38 -9.72 11.01
CA ARG A 253 9.47 -10.33 10.03
C ARG A 253 8.88 -9.31 9.05
N LEU A 254 8.59 -8.09 9.48
CA LEU A 254 8.16 -7.01 8.59
C LEU A 254 9.26 -6.66 7.57
N ILE A 255 10.52 -6.58 8.00
CA ILE A 255 11.67 -6.30 7.12
C ILE A 255 11.90 -7.46 6.15
N GLU A 256 11.77 -8.71 6.62
CA GLU A 256 11.89 -9.92 5.78
C GLU A 256 10.77 -10.02 4.72
N ALA A 257 9.62 -9.40 4.97
CA ALA A 257 8.50 -9.34 4.03
C ALA A 257 8.64 -8.22 2.98
N ILE A 258 9.67 -7.37 3.04
CA ILE A 258 9.92 -6.33 2.03
C ILE A 258 10.46 -7.01 0.77
N PRO A 259 9.81 -6.81 -0.40
CA PRO A 259 10.36 -7.30 -1.66
C PRO A 259 11.62 -6.52 -2.04
N GLU A 260 12.65 -7.24 -2.46
CA GLU A 260 13.96 -6.68 -2.84
C GLU A 260 14.11 -6.66 -4.36
N LEU A 261 14.69 -5.57 -4.90
CA LEU A 261 14.98 -5.48 -6.32
C LEU A 261 16.06 -6.48 -6.76
N SER A 262 16.99 -6.86 -5.87
CA SER A 262 18.00 -7.91 -6.11
C SER A 262 17.36 -9.28 -6.33
N GLY A 263 16.26 -9.59 -5.64
CA GLY A 263 15.58 -10.88 -5.70
C GLY A 263 16.40 -12.05 -5.14
N GLU A 264 17.42 -11.77 -4.33
CA GLU A 264 18.30 -12.80 -3.75
C GLU A 264 17.58 -13.63 -2.68
N HIS A 265 16.63 -13.01 -1.97
CA HIS A 265 15.94 -13.63 -0.85
C HIS A 265 14.47 -13.94 -1.16
N ALA A 266 13.99 -15.03 -0.56
CA ALA A 266 12.57 -15.37 -0.61
C ALA A 266 11.74 -14.30 0.11
N LEU A 267 10.59 -13.97 -0.46
CA LEU A 267 9.59 -13.13 0.17
C LEU A 267 8.87 -13.96 1.23
N VAL A 268 8.93 -13.57 2.49
CA VAL A 268 8.34 -14.34 3.60
C VAL A 268 7.24 -13.54 4.27
N GLY A 269 5.99 -13.98 4.10
CA GLY A 269 4.85 -13.39 4.79
C GLY A 269 4.84 -13.73 6.29
N ILE A 270 4.15 -12.90 7.09
CA ILE A 270 3.94 -13.15 8.52
C ILE A 270 2.69 -14.03 8.69
N PRO A 271 2.78 -15.28 9.19
CA PRO A 271 1.62 -16.17 9.31
C PRO A 271 0.54 -15.62 10.25
N GLY A 272 -0.72 -15.89 9.93
CA GLY A 272 -1.86 -15.48 10.74
C GLY A 272 -2.22 -14.00 10.60
N SER A 273 -2.94 -13.46 11.57
CA SER A 273 -3.38 -12.05 11.59
C SER A 273 -3.17 -11.42 12.96
N ALA A 274 -2.96 -10.10 12.99
CA ALA A 274 -2.86 -9.36 14.24
C ALA A 274 -4.18 -9.43 15.03
N PRO A 275 -4.13 -9.58 16.37
CA PRO A 275 -5.33 -9.62 17.20
C PRO A 275 -6.06 -8.28 17.14
N ARG A 276 -7.38 -8.35 16.99
CA ARG A 276 -8.25 -7.17 16.94
C ARG A 276 -8.38 -6.54 18.34
N PRO A 277 -8.72 -5.24 18.44
CA PRO A 277 -9.12 -4.64 19.71
C PRO A 277 -10.17 -5.50 20.44
N GLY A 278 -9.99 -5.71 21.75
CA GLY A 278 -10.84 -6.59 22.57
C GLY A 278 -10.52 -8.09 22.50
N LEU A 279 -9.64 -8.54 21.57
CA LEU A 279 -9.20 -9.94 21.46
C LEU A 279 -7.68 -10.08 21.65
N ARG A 280 -7.03 -9.07 22.23
CA ARG A 280 -5.59 -9.08 22.49
C ARG A 280 -5.26 -10.05 23.63
N PRO A 281 -4.13 -10.82 23.53
CA PRO A 281 -3.67 -11.62 24.66
C PRO A 281 -3.27 -10.74 25.85
N GLN A 282 -3.21 -11.31 27.04
CA GLN A 282 -2.86 -10.59 28.27
C GLN A 282 -1.39 -10.11 28.26
N GLY A 283 -0.47 -10.93 27.70
CA GLY A 283 0.95 -10.61 27.59
C GLY A 283 1.30 -9.91 26.27
N CYS A 284 2.43 -10.26 25.70
CA CYS A 284 2.86 -9.73 24.40
C CYS A 284 1.82 -10.03 23.32
N TYR A 285 1.36 -9.00 22.61
CA TYR A 285 0.32 -9.15 21.58
C TYR A 285 0.79 -9.95 20.37
N PHE A 286 2.09 -10.00 20.12
CA PHE A 286 2.70 -10.82 19.06
C PHE A 286 2.95 -12.27 19.47
N ALA A 287 2.85 -12.63 20.75
CA ALA A 287 3.16 -13.97 21.27
C ALA A 287 2.52 -15.14 20.49
N PRO A 288 1.25 -15.05 19.99
CA PRO A 288 0.65 -16.13 19.19
C PRO A 288 1.33 -16.40 17.83
N ARG A 289 2.09 -15.45 17.30
CA ARG A 289 2.77 -15.50 15.99
C ARG A 289 4.28 -15.54 16.11
N CYS A 290 4.82 -15.50 17.35
CA CYS A 290 6.24 -15.31 17.63
C CYS A 290 6.96 -16.65 17.76
N GLU A 291 7.99 -16.87 16.96
CA GLU A 291 8.87 -18.05 17.04
C GLU A 291 9.77 -18.08 18.28
N TYR A 292 10.03 -16.90 18.89
CA TYR A 292 10.81 -16.73 20.13
C TYR A 292 9.95 -16.75 21.39
N VAL A 293 8.65 -17.12 21.31
CA VAL A 293 7.72 -17.03 22.43
C VAL A 293 8.15 -17.89 23.62
N ARG A 294 7.99 -17.33 24.85
CA ARG A 294 8.17 -18.01 26.14
C ARG A 294 6.93 -17.80 27.01
N ASP A 295 6.83 -18.55 28.10
CA ASP A 295 5.67 -18.47 29.01
C ASP A 295 5.45 -17.06 29.55
N VAL A 296 6.52 -16.35 29.91
CA VAL A 296 6.43 -14.94 30.36
C VAL A 296 5.77 -14.04 29.31
N CYS A 297 6.01 -14.29 28.01
CA CYS A 297 5.41 -13.51 26.92
C CYS A 297 3.90 -13.69 26.82
N ARG A 298 3.35 -14.78 27.37
CA ARG A 298 1.90 -15.08 27.36
C ARG A 298 1.14 -14.39 28.47
N VAL A 299 1.82 -14.06 29.58
CA VAL A 299 1.17 -13.55 30.80
C VAL A 299 1.48 -12.09 31.08
N THR A 300 2.65 -11.58 30.67
CA THR A 300 3.06 -10.20 30.94
C THR A 300 3.52 -9.50 29.67
N PHE A 301 3.08 -8.26 29.48
CA PHE A 301 3.55 -7.43 28.37
C PHE A 301 5.01 -6.98 28.66
N PRO A 302 5.95 -7.08 27.67
CA PRO A 302 7.33 -6.71 27.87
C PRO A 302 7.50 -5.22 28.23
N PRO A 303 8.38 -4.88 29.20
CA PRO A 303 8.76 -3.49 29.46
C PRO A 303 9.54 -2.91 28.27
N VAL A 304 9.80 -1.61 28.32
CA VAL A 304 10.73 -0.97 27.37
C VAL A 304 12.15 -1.30 27.80
N GLU A 305 12.91 -1.85 26.86
CA GLU A 305 14.36 -2.12 27.01
C GLU A 305 15.11 -1.26 25.99
N THR A 306 16.27 -0.72 26.41
CA THR A 306 17.15 0.07 25.52
C THR A 306 18.18 -0.86 24.88
N VAL A 307 18.15 -0.99 23.57
CA VAL A 307 19.11 -1.78 22.78
C VAL A 307 20.44 -1.03 22.67
N VAL A 308 20.37 0.20 22.18
CA VAL A 308 21.44 1.22 22.15
C VAL A 308 20.79 2.58 22.36
N GLN A 309 21.59 3.62 22.59
CA GLN A 309 21.04 4.96 22.77
C GLN A 309 20.09 5.36 21.63
N GLY A 310 18.84 5.68 21.96
CA GLY A 310 17.79 6.06 21.01
C GLY A 310 17.11 4.89 20.29
N HIS A 311 17.45 3.62 20.61
CA HIS A 311 16.77 2.44 20.08
C HIS A 311 16.17 1.63 21.22
N GLU A 312 14.86 1.59 21.27
CA GLU A 312 14.04 0.97 22.32
C GLU A 312 13.20 -0.17 21.76
N VAL A 313 13.02 -1.23 22.56
CA VAL A 313 12.24 -2.41 22.17
C VAL A 313 11.41 -2.93 23.33
N ARG A 314 10.24 -3.48 23.04
CA ARG A 314 9.38 -4.20 24.01
C ARG A 314 9.40 -5.71 23.73
N CYS A 315 10.51 -6.37 24.08
CA CYS A 315 10.69 -7.80 23.85
C CYS A 315 11.61 -8.44 24.90
N TYR A 316 11.15 -9.49 25.59
CA TYR A 316 11.99 -10.26 26.53
C TYR A 316 13.12 -11.05 25.84
N ARG A 317 13.12 -11.14 24.51
CA ARG A 317 14.05 -11.97 23.73
C ARG A 317 14.86 -11.19 22.74
N TYR A 318 14.89 -9.86 22.83
CA TYR A 318 15.56 -8.98 21.86
C TYR A 318 17.03 -9.36 21.63
N GLU A 319 17.79 -9.75 22.68
CA GLU A 319 19.17 -10.19 22.52
C GLU A 319 19.30 -11.46 21.66
N ALA A 320 18.35 -12.41 21.76
CA ALA A 320 18.38 -13.61 20.95
C ALA A 320 18.05 -13.27 19.48
N VAL A 321 17.12 -12.36 19.26
CA VAL A 321 16.78 -11.86 17.92
C VAL A 321 17.97 -11.17 17.27
N LEU A 322 18.71 -10.34 18.02
CA LEU A 322 19.89 -9.62 17.52
C LEU A 322 21.08 -10.55 17.18
N ARG A 323 21.20 -11.69 17.86
CA ARG A 323 22.28 -12.67 17.57
C ARG A 323 22.08 -13.39 16.24
N GLU A 324 20.87 -13.47 15.74
CA GLU A 324 20.57 -14.07 14.46
C GLU A 324 20.67 -13.00 13.34
N SER A 325 21.55 -13.25 12.38
CA SER A 325 21.74 -12.33 11.25
C SER A 325 20.50 -12.26 10.36
N LEU A 326 20.12 -11.06 9.94
CA LEU A 326 19.13 -10.86 8.86
C LEU A 326 19.61 -11.46 7.52
N ALA A 327 20.93 -11.67 7.36
CA ALA A 327 21.50 -12.29 6.16
C ALA A 327 21.22 -13.80 6.02
N ALA A 328 20.64 -14.45 7.05
CA ALA A 328 20.27 -15.87 7.00
C ALA A 328 18.88 -16.12 6.36
N ARG A 329 18.40 -15.22 5.52
CA ARG A 329 17.12 -15.40 4.80
C ARG A 329 17.22 -16.55 3.79
N PRO A 330 16.16 -17.33 3.59
CA PRO A 330 16.14 -18.35 2.56
C PRO A 330 16.32 -17.69 1.18
N ALA A 331 17.08 -18.35 0.31
CA ALA A 331 17.22 -17.91 -1.08
C ALA A 331 15.86 -17.93 -1.78
N ALA A 332 15.66 -17.02 -2.72
CA ALA A 332 14.45 -17.00 -3.53
C ALA A 332 14.28 -18.33 -4.28
N PRO A 333 13.07 -18.90 -4.33
CA PRO A 333 12.79 -20.10 -5.11
C PRO A 333 13.09 -19.83 -6.59
N ARG A 334 13.72 -20.80 -7.27
CA ARG A 334 13.94 -20.70 -8.71
C ARG A 334 12.59 -20.64 -9.42
N ARG A 335 12.46 -19.66 -10.31
CA ARG A 335 11.29 -19.56 -11.20
C ARG A 335 11.29 -20.73 -12.18
N PRO A 336 10.10 -21.24 -12.57
CA PRO A 336 10.02 -22.22 -13.66
C PRO A 336 10.70 -21.68 -14.93
N GLU A 337 11.47 -22.52 -15.59
CA GLU A 337 12.07 -22.15 -16.89
C GLU A 337 10.98 -22.04 -17.95
N LEU A 338 11.10 -21.07 -18.85
CA LEU A 338 10.20 -20.92 -19.97
C LEU A 338 10.36 -22.10 -20.92
N GLN A 339 9.28 -22.83 -21.13
CA GLN A 339 9.22 -23.86 -22.16
C GLN A 339 8.80 -23.23 -23.48
N ALA A 340 9.29 -23.78 -24.61
CA ALA A 340 8.91 -23.36 -25.95
C ALA A 340 7.53 -23.92 -26.31
N GLU A 341 6.51 -23.48 -25.60
CA GLU A 341 5.11 -23.86 -25.82
C GLU A 341 4.39 -22.84 -26.70
N GLU A 342 3.29 -23.27 -27.35
CA GLU A 342 2.42 -22.37 -28.11
C GLU A 342 1.81 -21.29 -27.21
N ALA A 343 1.56 -20.12 -27.79
CA ALA A 343 1.00 -18.99 -27.07
C ALA A 343 -0.39 -19.32 -26.50
N LEU A 344 -0.57 -19.12 -25.19
CA LEU A 344 -1.88 -19.16 -24.55
C LEU A 344 -2.70 -17.93 -24.94
N VAL A 345 -2.08 -16.74 -24.88
CA VAL A 345 -2.63 -15.48 -25.38
C VAL A 345 -1.62 -14.83 -26.29
N ALA A 346 -2.05 -14.40 -27.48
CA ALA A 346 -1.25 -13.54 -28.34
C ALA A 346 -2.02 -12.28 -28.72
N ILE A 347 -1.36 -11.15 -28.59
CA ILE A 347 -1.87 -9.81 -28.86
C ILE A 347 -1.04 -9.22 -29.99
N ARG A 348 -1.67 -8.74 -31.06
CA ARG A 348 -1.01 -8.18 -32.23
C ARG A 348 -1.65 -6.87 -32.64
N GLY A 349 -0.87 -5.81 -32.66
CA GLY A 349 -1.24 -4.51 -33.16
C GLY A 349 -2.45 -3.89 -32.43
N VAL A 350 -2.62 -4.17 -31.12
CA VAL A 350 -3.80 -3.69 -30.40
C VAL A 350 -3.72 -2.20 -30.13
N GLN A 351 -4.78 -1.50 -30.60
CA GLN A 351 -5.03 -0.09 -30.36
C GLN A 351 -6.37 0.04 -29.62
N ALA A 352 -6.44 0.81 -28.55
CA ALA A 352 -7.67 0.95 -27.79
C ALA A 352 -7.96 2.40 -27.40
N SER A 353 -9.26 2.74 -27.27
CA SER A 353 -9.71 4.09 -26.99
C SER A 353 -10.76 4.14 -25.89
N HIS A 354 -10.76 5.18 -25.07
CA HIS A 354 -11.83 5.58 -24.18
C HIS A 354 -12.56 6.80 -24.76
N GLY A 355 -13.72 6.59 -25.36
CA GLY A 355 -14.41 7.62 -26.14
C GLY A 355 -13.55 8.07 -27.32
N ALA A 356 -13.25 9.36 -27.42
CA ALA A 356 -12.41 9.92 -28.48
C ALA A 356 -10.89 9.86 -28.18
N ARG A 357 -10.48 9.47 -26.96
CA ARG A 357 -9.08 9.45 -26.55
C ARG A 357 -8.49 8.06 -26.76
N GLN A 358 -7.50 7.94 -27.65
CA GLN A 358 -6.71 6.73 -27.80
C GLN A 358 -5.77 6.57 -26.59
N VAL A 359 -5.66 5.33 -26.06
CA VAL A 359 -4.92 4.98 -24.84
C VAL A 359 -3.90 3.88 -25.10
N LEU A 360 -4.12 3.01 -26.09
CA LEU A 360 -3.16 1.99 -26.50
C LEU A 360 -2.79 2.21 -27.97
N PHE A 361 -1.51 2.04 -28.27
CA PHE A 361 -0.94 2.29 -29.59
C PHE A 361 -0.07 1.11 -30.00
N ASP A 362 -0.59 0.25 -30.90
CA ASP A 362 0.14 -0.83 -31.54
C ASP A 362 0.86 -1.77 -30.53
N VAL A 363 0.05 -2.35 -29.63
CA VAL A 363 0.57 -3.19 -28.55
C VAL A 363 0.68 -4.64 -29.00
N GLU A 364 1.86 -5.25 -28.79
CA GLU A 364 2.13 -6.65 -29.00
C GLU A 364 2.56 -7.33 -27.70
N LEU A 365 1.94 -8.46 -27.34
CA LEU A 365 2.27 -9.23 -26.15
C LEU A 365 1.91 -10.70 -26.35
N VAL A 366 2.70 -11.58 -25.75
CA VAL A 366 2.42 -13.03 -25.72
C VAL A 366 2.52 -13.50 -24.28
N VAL A 367 1.59 -14.33 -23.87
CA VAL A 367 1.60 -15.08 -22.59
C VAL A 367 1.50 -16.57 -22.92
N ARG A 368 2.37 -17.39 -22.35
CA ARG A 368 2.38 -18.86 -22.53
C ARG A 368 1.72 -19.57 -21.34
N PRO A 369 1.38 -20.83 -21.47
CA PRO A 369 0.99 -21.66 -20.33
C PRO A 369 2.11 -21.63 -19.26
N ARG A 370 1.75 -21.66 -17.99
CA ARG A 370 2.66 -21.61 -16.83
C ARG A 370 3.57 -20.40 -16.77
N GLU A 371 3.42 -19.44 -17.68
CA GLU A 371 4.19 -18.20 -17.69
C GLU A 371 3.47 -17.10 -16.90
N CYS A 372 4.21 -16.36 -16.10
CA CYS A 372 3.77 -15.08 -15.57
C CYS A 372 4.46 -13.95 -16.34
N VAL A 373 3.68 -13.18 -17.08
CA VAL A 373 4.12 -11.95 -17.72
C VAL A 373 3.71 -10.76 -16.85
N ALA A 374 4.69 -10.02 -16.34
CA ALA A 374 4.43 -8.78 -15.63
C ALA A 374 4.20 -7.63 -16.62
N LEU A 375 3.19 -6.81 -16.33
CA LEU A 375 2.92 -5.57 -17.06
C LEU A 375 3.11 -4.40 -16.12
N VAL A 376 4.17 -3.60 -16.33
CA VAL A 376 4.58 -2.52 -15.43
C VAL A 376 4.62 -1.16 -16.12
N GLY A 377 4.63 -0.08 -15.35
CA GLY A 377 4.68 1.30 -15.84
C GLY A 377 3.89 2.26 -14.95
N GLU A 378 3.94 3.56 -15.22
CA GLU A 378 3.22 4.59 -14.48
C GLU A 378 1.69 4.46 -14.56
N SER A 379 0.99 5.14 -13.65
CA SER A 379 -0.47 5.24 -13.68
C SER A 379 -0.91 5.93 -14.98
N GLY A 380 -1.91 5.34 -15.66
CA GLY A 380 -2.37 5.87 -16.94
C GLY A 380 -1.58 5.43 -18.18
N SER A 381 -0.53 4.60 -18.05
CA SER A 381 0.23 4.06 -19.20
C SER A 381 -0.55 3.04 -20.06
N GLY A 382 -1.76 2.64 -19.66
CA GLY A 382 -2.62 1.75 -20.45
C GLY A 382 -2.71 0.29 -19.96
N LYS A 383 -1.98 -0.10 -18.90
CA LYS A 383 -1.93 -1.48 -18.37
C LYS A 383 -3.31 -2.10 -18.12
N THR A 384 -4.11 -1.45 -17.30
CA THR A 384 -5.49 -1.88 -16.98
C THR A 384 -6.37 -1.95 -18.23
N THR A 385 -6.17 -1.05 -19.21
CA THR A 385 -6.92 -1.07 -20.47
C THR A 385 -6.57 -2.30 -21.28
N LEU A 386 -5.29 -2.63 -21.41
CA LEU A 386 -4.82 -3.86 -22.09
C LEU A 386 -5.35 -5.12 -21.39
N ALA A 387 -5.22 -5.20 -20.08
CA ALA A 387 -5.74 -6.29 -19.27
C ALA A 387 -7.26 -6.48 -19.47
N ARG A 388 -8.03 -5.40 -19.54
CA ARG A 388 -9.47 -5.42 -19.79
C ARG A 388 -9.82 -5.79 -21.24
N CYS A 389 -9.01 -5.45 -22.24
CA CYS A 389 -9.18 -5.93 -23.61
C CYS A 389 -9.06 -7.45 -23.67
N ILE A 390 -8.03 -8.03 -23.03
CA ILE A 390 -7.81 -9.47 -22.95
C ILE A 390 -9.01 -10.17 -22.28
N ALA A 391 -9.49 -9.64 -21.17
CA ALA A 391 -10.64 -10.17 -20.45
C ALA A 391 -12.00 -9.93 -21.15
N GLY A 392 -12.04 -9.16 -22.25
CA GLY A 392 -13.27 -8.76 -22.95
C GLY A 392 -14.14 -7.76 -22.17
N LEU A 393 -13.56 -7.08 -21.18
CA LEU A 393 -14.21 -6.04 -20.38
C LEU A 393 -14.13 -4.66 -21.05
N HIS A 394 -13.16 -4.46 -21.95
CA HIS A 394 -13.05 -3.29 -22.83
C HIS A 394 -13.16 -3.76 -24.28
N LYS A 395 -14.15 -3.23 -25.02
CA LYS A 395 -14.49 -3.70 -26.37
C LYS A 395 -14.08 -2.75 -27.50
N ASN A 396 -13.72 -1.50 -27.14
CA ASN A 396 -13.39 -0.46 -28.12
C ASN A 396 -11.89 -0.52 -28.42
N TYR A 397 -11.48 -1.54 -29.18
CA TYR A 397 -10.12 -1.71 -29.66
C TYR A 397 -10.10 -2.27 -31.07
N GLU A 398 -9.00 -2.02 -31.78
CA GLU A 398 -8.62 -2.58 -33.06
C GLU A 398 -7.40 -3.48 -32.88
N GLY A 399 -7.07 -4.31 -33.86
CA GLY A 399 -6.03 -5.33 -33.77
C GLY A 399 -6.59 -6.69 -33.34
N GLU A 400 -5.71 -7.64 -33.07
CA GLU A 400 -6.04 -9.03 -32.82
C GLU A 400 -5.65 -9.48 -31.42
N ILE A 401 -6.55 -10.18 -30.73
CA ILE A 401 -6.28 -10.92 -29.51
C ILE A 401 -6.73 -12.35 -29.73
N SER A 402 -5.82 -13.30 -29.66
CA SER A 402 -6.12 -14.72 -29.76
C SER A 402 -5.88 -15.45 -28.44
N PHE A 403 -6.65 -16.52 -28.20
CA PHE A 403 -6.53 -17.40 -27.05
C PHE A 403 -6.47 -18.83 -27.54
N CYS A 404 -5.40 -19.57 -27.22
CA CYS A 404 -5.15 -20.91 -27.73
C CYS A 404 -5.21 -21.02 -29.27
N GLY A 405 -4.77 -19.97 -29.97
CA GLY A 405 -4.82 -19.89 -31.43
C GLY A 405 -6.10 -19.31 -32.01
N ASP A 406 -7.21 -19.30 -31.28
CA ASP A 406 -8.50 -18.81 -31.73
C ASP A 406 -8.65 -17.30 -31.49
N LEU A 407 -9.11 -16.56 -32.52
CA LEU A 407 -9.36 -15.11 -32.40
C LEU A 407 -10.52 -14.83 -31.45
N LEU A 408 -10.28 -13.98 -30.45
CA LEU A 408 -11.27 -13.60 -29.45
C LEU A 408 -12.19 -12.48 -29.94
N PRO A 409 -13.52 -12.62 -29.78
CA PRO A 409 -14.44 -11.48 -29.89
C PRO A 409 -14.09 -10.38 -28.85
N ALA A 410 -14.17 -9.12 -29.23
CA ALA A 410 -13.77 -7.99 -28.40
C ALA A 410 -14.54 -7.89 -27.06
N GLY A 411 -15.83 -8.25 -27.03
CA GLY A 411 -16.65 -8.17 -25.82
C GLY A 411 -16.90 -9.54 -25.17
N CYS A 412 -16.81 -9.64 -23.84
CA CYS A 412 -17.02 -10.91 -23.14
C CYS A 412 -18.40 -11.56 -23.38
N ARG A 413 -19.44 -10.77 -23.72
CA ARG A 413 -20.78 -11.31 -24.06
C ARG A 413 -20.81 -12.08 -25.37
N ALA A 414 -19.91 -11.76 -26.30
CA ALA A 414 -19.78 -12.46 -27.58
C ALA A 414 -18.89 -13.70 -27.49
N ARG A 415 -18.16 -13.89 -26.40
CA ARG A 415 -17.32 -15.06 -26.15
C ARG A 415 -18.18 -16.23 -25.65
N ASN A 416 -17.83 -17.44 -26.03
CA ASN A 416 -18.49 -18.67 -25.55
C ASN A 416 -18.29 -18.86 -24.04
N GLN A 417 -18.98 -19.82 -23.45
CA GLN A 417 -18.94 -20.07 -22.01
C GLN A 417 -17.58 -20.60 -21.56
N GLU A 418 -16.94 -21.43 -22.37
CA GLU A 418 -15.62 -22.01 -22.11
C GLU A 418 -14.55 -20.91 -22.06
N THR A 419 -14.47 -20.05 -23.07
CA THR A 419 -13.52 -18.92 -23.06
C THR A 419 -13.72 -17.99 -21.84
N ARG A 420 -14.98 -17.78 -21.43
CA ARG A 420 -15.28 -16.96 -20.23
C ARG A 420 -14.87 -17.66 -18.94
N ARG A 421 -14.92 -19.00 -18.89
CA ARG A 421 -14.42 -19.79 -17.79
C ARG A 421 -12.88 -19.75 -17.75
N ASP A 422 -12.25 -19.94 -18.88
CA ASP A 422 -10.82 -20.11 -19.02
C ASP A 422 -10.02 -18.81 -18.83
N ILE A 423 -10.64 -17.63 -19.08
CA ILE A 423 -10.04 -16.31 -18.84
C ILE A 423 -10.73 -15.65 -17.64
N GLN A 424 -10.06 -15.61 -16.50
CA GLN A 424 -10.57 -14.98 -15.29
C GLN A 424 -9.81 -13.69 -14.96
N TYR A 425 -10.51 -12.75 -14.32
CA TYR A 425 -9.98 -11.43 -13.99
C TYR A 425 -10.14 -11.13 -12.50
N VAL A 426 -9.03 -10.79 -11.85
CA VAL A 426 -9.02 -10.30 -10.47
C VAL A 426 -8.82 -8.79 -10.49
N PHE A 427 -9.81 -8.06 -9.98
CA PHE A 427 -9.85 -6.60 -9.99
C PHE A 427 -8.94 -5.99 -8.92
N GLN A 428 -8.44 -4.80 -9.20
CA GLN A 428 -7.62 -3.98 -8.31
C GLN A 428 -8.28 -3.78 -6.94
N SER A 429 -9.57 -3.46 -6.91
CA SER A 429 -10.31 -3.26 -5.66
C SER A 429 -11.20 -4.45 -5.32
N PRO A 430 -10.90 -5.21 -4.28
CA PRO A 430 -11.76 -6.30 -3.83
C PRO A 430 -13.11 -5.78 -3.30
N TYR A 431 -13.17 -4.54 -2.80
CA TYR A 431 -14.42 -3.91 -2.34
C TYR A 431 -15.45 -3.78 -3.45
N SER A 432 -15.05 -3.37 -4.64
CA SER A 432 -15.95 -3.20 -5.79
C SER A 432 -16.25 -4.52 -6.50
N SER A 433 -15.41 -5.55 -6.30
CA SER A 433 -15.54 -6.83 -6.99
C SER A 433 -16.39 -7.86 -6.23
N LEU A 434 -16.52 -7.74 -4.90
CA LEU A 434 -17.29 -8.65 -4.06
C LEU A 434 -18.66 -8.03 -3.72
N ASN A 435 -19.75 -8.76 -3.95
CA ASN A 435 -21.10 -8.26 -3.65
C ASN A 435 -21.30 -8.15 -2.12
N PRO A 436 -21.49 -6.92 -1.56
CA PRO A 436 -21.58 -6.71 -0.11
C PRO A 436 -22.83 -7.34 0.55
N ARG A 437 -23.82 -7.73 -0.26
CA ARG A 437 -25.07 -8.35 0.22
C ARG A 437 -25.05 -9.87 0.24
N LYS A 438 -23.94 -10.50 -0.19
CA LYS A 438 -23.76 -11.94 -0.21
C LYS A 438 -22.64 -12.36 0.75
N THR A 439 -22.74 -13.58 1.29
CA THR A 439 -21.66 -14.15 2.08
C THR A 439 -20.51 -14.57 1.15
N ILE A 440 -19.32 -14.74 1.72
CA ILE A 440 -18.11 -15.15 0.97
C ILE A 440 -18.36 -16.48 0.27
N GLY A 441 -18.96 -17.47 0.95
CA GLY A 441 -19.32 -18.76 0.35
C GLY A 441 -20.24 -18.61 -0.85
N GLN A 442 -21.25 -17.73 -0.77
CA GLN A 442 -22.17 -17.45 -1.89
C GLN A 442 -21.48 -16.77 -3.07
N ILE A 443 -20.52 -15.88 -2.81
CA ILE A 443 -19.75 -15.16 -3.82
C ILE A 443 -18.83 -16.13 -4.57
N ILE A 444 -18.08 -16.96 -3.84
CA ILE A 444 -17.14 -17.94 -4.42
C ILE A 444 -17.89 -19.04 -5.15
N ALA A 445 -19.06 -19.49 -4.68
CA ALA A 445 -19.87 -20.51 -5.35
C ALA A 445 -20.53 -20.02 -6.65
N GLN A 446 -20.53 -18.71 -6.97
CA GLN A 446 -21.22 -18.19 -8.15
C GLN A 446 -20.66 -18.74 -9.47
N PRO A 447 -19.34 -18.83 -9.73
CA PRO A 447 -18.79 -19.43 -10.94
C PRO A 447 -19.13 -20.92 -11.09
N LEU A 448 -19.22 -21.68 -9.98
CA LEU A 448 -19.61 -23.09 -10.03
C LEU A 448 -20.99 -23.30 -10.63
N ARG A 449 -21.95 -22.45 -10.25
CA ARG A 449 -23.30 -22.48 -10.82
C ARG A 449 -23.34 -22.06 -12.27
N LEU A 450 -22.46 -21.13 -12.67
CA LEU A 450 -22.44 -20.58 -14.01
C LEU A 450 -21.76 -21.50 -15.02
N PHE A 451 -20.66 -22.15 -14.63
CA PHE A 451 -19.80 -22.91 -15.54
C PHE A 451 -19.91 -24.44 -15.39
N PHE A 452 -20.29 -24.95 -14.21
CA PHE A 452 -20.27 -26.38 -13.91
C PHE A 452 -21.63 -26.95 -13.46
N ASP A 453 -22.65 -26.09 -13.30
CA ASP A 453 -23.95 -26.42 -12.70
C ASP A 453 -23.88 -27.14 -11.35
N ALA A 454 -22.75 -26.97 -10.62
CA ALA A 454 -22.54 -27.60 -9.32
C ALA A 454 -23.35 -26.87 -8.23
N ARG A 455 -24.04 -27.66 -7.38
CA ARG A 455 -24.97 -27.18 -6.34
C ARG A 455 -24.82 -27.98 -5.05
N GLY A 456 -25.43 -27.49 -3.97
CA GLY A 456 -25.50 -28.19 -2.68
C GLY A 456 -24.12 -28.49 -2.07
N ASP A 457 -23.94 -29.72 -1.57
CA ASP A 457 -22.74 -30.13 -0.85
C ASP A 457 -21.49 -30.17 -1.73
N GLU A 458 -21.66 -30.53 -3.02
CA GLU A 458 -20.54 -30.46 -3.97
C GLU A 458 -19.98 -29.05 -4.13
N ALA A 459 -20.85 -28.08 -4.36
CA ALA A 459 -20.44 -26.68 -4.45
C ALA A 459 -19.78 -26.19 -3.14
N ARG A 460 -20.32 -26.60 -1.98
CA ARG A 460 -19.74 -26.25 -0.67
C ARG A 460 -18.34 -26.83 -0.50
N ARG A 461 -18.11 -28.09 -0.84
CA ARG A 461 -16.79 -28.75 -0.77
C ARG A 461 -15.77 -28.03 -1.65
N ARG A 462 -16.10 -27.78 -2.94
CA ARG A 462 -15.21 -27.05 -3.86
C ARG A 462 -14.91 -25.62 -3.40
N VAL A 463 -15.86 -24.95 -2.75
CA VAL A 463 -15.63 -23.62 -2.15
C VAL A 463 -14.64 -23.70 -0.99
N VAL A 464 -14.72 -24.72 -0.13
CA VAL A 464 -13.76 -24.93 0.97
C VAL A 464 -12.36 -25.18 0.40
N GLU A 465 -12.23 -26.08 -0.59
CA GLU A 465 -10.96 -26.36 -1.28
C GLU A 465 -10.36 -25.09 -1.92
N ALA A 466 -11.19 -24.26 -2.56
CA ALA A 466 -10.73 -22.98 -3.12
C ALA A 466 -10.27 -21.98 -2.06
N LEU A 467 -10.89 -21.96 -0.89
CA LEU A 467 -10.45 -21.14 0.25
C LEU A 467 -9.12 -21.63 0.82
N GLU A 468 -8.95 -22.94 0.97
CA GLU A 468 -7.71 -23.54 1.45
C GLU A 468 -6.53 -23.22 0.53
N ARG A 469 -6.71 -23.31 -0.80
CA ARG A 469 -5.70 -22.93 -1.81
C ARG A 469 -5.22 -21.48 -1.69
N VAL A 470 -6.08 -20.58 -1.23
CA VAL A 470 -5.70 -19.18 -0.96
C VAL A 470 -5.39 -18.92 0.51
N GLN A 471 -5.16 -19.98 1.29
CA GLN A 471 -4.81 -19.91 2.72
C GLN A 471 -5.86 -19.15 3.55
N LEU A 472 -7.15 -19.32 3.24
CA LEU A 472 -8.27 -18.80 4.01
C LEU A 472 -8.99 -19.92 4.77
N ASN A 473 -9.24 -19.69 6.06
CA ASN A 473 -9.99 -20.64 6.87
C ASN A 473 -11.47 -20.68 6.44
N SER A 474 -12.08 -21.86 6.45
CA SER A 474 -13.49 -22.08 6.10
C SER A 474 -14.49 -21.31 7.00
N SER A 475 -14.07 -20.83 8.18
CA SER A 475 -14.88 -19.97 9.05
C SER A 475 -15.31 -18.65 8.41
N VAL A 476 -14.72 -18.27 7.26
CA VAL A 476 -15.12 -17.06 6.51
C VAL A 476 -16.33 -17.28 5.60
N LEU A 477 -16.78 -18.53 5.37
CA LEU A 477 -17.88 -18.87 4.45
C LEU A 477 -19.15 -18.06 4.69
N ASP A 478 -19.54 -17.92 5.97
CA ASP A 478 -20.78 -17.27 6.38
C ASP A 478 -20.60 -15.77 6.69
N ARG A 479 -19.37 -15.24 6.54
CA ARG A 479 -19.09 -13.82 6.72
C ARG A 479 -19.39 -13.02 5.46
N TYR A 480 -19.71 -11.76 5.66
CA TYR A 480 -19.87 -10.78 4.58
C TYR A 480 -18.54 -10.09 4.27
N PRO A 481 -18.35 -9.54 3.05
CA PRO A 481 -17.09 -8.87 2.67
C PRO A 481 -16.62 -7.78 3.65
N HIS A 482 -17.54 -6.99 4.25
CA HIS A 482 -17.19 -5.95 5.21
C HIS A 482 -16.64 -6.47 6.54
N GLN A 483 -16.83 -7.76 6.85
CA GLN A 483 -16.34 -8.41 8.07
C GLN A 483 -14.92 -8.99 7.90
N LEU A 484 -14.37 -8.95 6.69
CA LEU A 484 -13.04 -9.41 6.36
C LEU A 484 -12.02 -8.26 6.35
N SER A 485 -10.76 -8.57 6.62
CA SER A 485 -9.63 -7.66 6.38
C SER A 485 -9.41 -7.44 4.87
N GLY A 486 -8.59 -6.44 4.49
CA GLY A 486 -8.23 -6.19 3.09
C GLY A 486 -7.63 -7.41 2.40
N GLY A 487 -6.65 -8.06 3.03
CA GLY A 487 -6.00 -9.26 2.52
C GLY A 487 -6.91 -10.47 2.44
N GLU A 488 -7.79 -10.69 3.45
CA GLU A 488 -8.79 -11.76 3.38
C GLU A 488 -9.76 -11.54 2.21
N ARG A 489 -10.19 -10.30 1.96
CA ARG A 489 -11.05 -9.96 0.81
C ARG A 489 -10.34 -10.22 -0.52
N GLN A 490 -9.07 -9.85 -0.62
CA GLN A 490 -8.29 -10.07 -1.85
C GLN A 490 -8.12 -11.55 -2.12
N ARG A 491 -7.77 -12.35 -1.11
CA ARG A 491 -7.69 -13.81 -1.24
C ARG A 491 -9.04 -14.44 -1.60
N ALA A 492 -10.15 -13.94 -1.06
CA ALA A 492 -11.49 -14.39 -1.45
C ALA A 492 -11.82 -14.03 -2.92
N ALA A 493 -11.35 -12.88 -3.42
CA ALA A 493 -11.52 -12.50 -4.83
C ALA A 493 -10.68 -13.41 -5.76
N ILE A 494 -9.47 -13.80 -5.34
CA ILE A 494 -8.63 -14.78 -6.05
C ILE A 494 -9.32 -16.15 -6.03
N ALA A 495 -9.79 -16.64 -4.87
CA ALA A 495 -10.50 -17.91 -4.76
C ALA A 495 -11.73 -17.99 -5.68
N ARG A 496 -12.47 -16.87 -5.81
CA ARG A 496 -13.60 -16.79 -6.74
C ARG A 496 -13.17 -16.93 -8.21
N ALA A 497 -12.01 -16.41 -8.59
CA ALA A 497 -11.49 -16.57 -9.94
C ALA A 497 -11.01 -18.02 -10.18
N LEU A 498 -10.29 -18.57 -9.21
CA LEU A 498 -9.69 -19.92 -9.30
C LEU A 498 -10.71 -21.06 -9.35
N ILE A 499 -11.86 -20.91 -8.68
CA ILE A 499 -12.88 -21.96 -8.64
C ILE A 499 -13.50 -22.23 -10.02
N ALA A 500 -13.31 -21.29 -10.97
CA ALA A 500 -13.65 -21.49 -12.38
C ALA A 500 -12.65 -22.38 -13.13
N GLU A 501 -11.53 -22.77 -12.52
CA GLU A 501 -10.44 -23.55 -13.13
C GLU A 501 -9.91 -22.88 -14.41
N PRO A 502 -9.43 -21.62 -14.31
CA PRO A 502 -9.01 -20.86 -15.47
C PRO A 502 -7.68 -21.37 -16.04
N ARG A 503 -7.49 -21.18 -17.35
CA ARG A 503 -6.18 -21.34 -18.00
C ARG A 503 -5.37 -20.03 -18.00
N LEU A 504 -6.04 -18.87 -17.99
CA LEU A 504 -5.43 -17.55 -17.85
C LEU A 504 -6.04 -16.81 -16.67
N LEU A 505 -5.19 -16.31 -15.77
CA LEU A 505 -5.58 -15.41 -14.69
C LEU A 505 -4.97 -14.02 -14.92
N VAL A 506 -5.81 -13.02 -15.11
CA VAL A 506 -5.41 -11.61 -15.21
C VAL A 506 -5.54 -10.97 -13.85
N CYS A 507 -4.41 -10.59 -13.25
CA CYS A 507 -4.30 -9.97 -11.95
C CYS A 507 -4.02 -8.46 -12.11
N ASP A 508 -5.04 -7.61 -11.94
CA ASP A 508 -4.92 -6.16 -12.11
C ASP A 508 -4.66 -5.49 -10.75
N GLU A 509 -3.40 -5.15 -10.49
CA GLU A 509 -2.91 -4.50 -9.26
C GLU A 509 -3.41 -5.15 -7.96
N VAL A 510 -3.42 -6.48 -7.91
CA VAL A 510 -4.01 -7.26 -6.80
C VAL A 510 -3.29 -7.12 -5.46
N THR A 511 -2.10 -6.53 -5.44
CA THR A 511 -1.30 -6.28 -4.23
C THR A 511 -1.30 -4.81 -3.80
N SER A 512 -1.88 -3.89 -4.60
CA SER A 512 -1.93 -2.47 -4.25
C SER A 512 -2.77 -2.23 -2.98
N ALA A 513 -2.38 -1.24 -2.18
CA ALA A 513 -3.03 -0.85 -0.92
C ALA A 513 -3.10 -1.97 0.16
N LEU A 514 -2.25 -2.98 0.06
CA LEU A 514 -2.08 -4.03 1.07
C LEU A 514 -0.73 -3.84 1.78
N ASP A 515 -0.68 -4.19 3.06
CA ASP A 515 0.59 -4.20 3.80
C ASP A 515 1.55 -5.27 3.28
N VAL A 516 2.85 -5.06 3.49
CA VAL A 516 3.93 -5.89 2.91
C VAL A 516 3.79 -7.38 3.26
N SER A 517 3.31 -7.71 4.47
CA SER A 517 3.13 -9.11 4.89
C SER A 517 1.99 -9.80 4.13
N VAL A 518 0.92 -9.08 3.82
CA VAL A 518 -0.21 -9.58 3.03
C VAL A 518 0.16 -9.66 1.55
N GLN A 519 0.93 -8.68 1.03
CA GLN A 519 1.46 -8.75 -0.32
C GLN A 519 2.31 -10.00 -0.53
N ALA A 520 3.24 -10.29 0.39
CA ALA A 520 4.05 -11.49 0.37
C ALA A 520 3.19 -12.76 0.30
N ALA A 521 2.20 -12.89 1.19
CA ALA A 521 1.32 -14.05 1.22
C ALA A 521 0.49 -14.23 -0.08
N ILE A 522 0.11 -13.13 -0.76
CA ILE A 522 -0.60 -13.21 -2.04
C ILE A 522 0.35 -13.65 -3.17
N ILE A 523 1.57 -13.14 -3.19
CA ILE A 523 2.58 -13.54 -4.18
C ILE A 523 2.92 -15.03 -4.04
N ASP A 524 3.07 -15.54 -2.80
CA ASP A 524 3.30 -16.95 -2.53
C ASP A 524 2.14 -17.82 -3.08
N VAL A 525 0.90 -17.42 -2.80
CA VAL A 525 -0.30 -18.09 -3.34
C VAL A 525 -0.27 -18.09 -4.88
N LEU A 526 -0.01 -16.96 -5.53
CA LEU A 526 0.04 -16.89 -7.00
C LEU A 526 1.17 -17.75 -7.57
N ALA A 527 2.34 -17.80 -6.92
CA ALA A 527 3.46 -18.64 -7.33
C ALA A 527 3.15 -20.15 -7.17
N GLU A 528 2.47 -20.55 -6.09
CA GLU A 528 1.99 -21.92 -5.90
C GLU A 528 0.98 -22.30 -7.00
N LEU A 529 0.00 -21.43 -7.27
CA LEU A 529 -1.02 -21.66 -8.29
C LEU A 529 -0.42 -21.79 -9.70
N GLN A 530 0.57 -20.99 -10.04
CA GLN A 530 1.28 -21.07 -11.32
C GLN A 530 1.99 -22.42 -11.47
N ARG A 531 2.62 -22.93 -10.41
CA ARG A 531 3.32 -24.22 -10.44
C ARG A 531 2.39 -25.42 -10.49
N ASP A 532 1.28 -25.37 -9.73
CA ASP A 532 0.45 -26.55 -9.46
C ASP A 532 -0.71 -26.71 -10.46
N LEU A 533 -1.16 -25.63 -11.11
CA LEU A 533 -2.38 -25.60 -11.91
C LEU A 533 -2.19 -25.27 -13.39
N ASP A 534 -0.95 -25.20 -13.89
CA ASP A 534 -0.65 -24.91 -15.29
C ASP A 534 -1.25 -23.57 -15.81
N ILE A 535 -1.50 -22.62 -14.91
CA ILE A 535 -2.16 -21.36 -15.24
C ILE A 535 -1.15 -20.35 -15.81
N GLY A 536 -1.48 -19.72 -16.94
CA GLY A 536 -0.79 -18.51 -17.40
C GLY A 536 -1.26 -17.31 -16.58
N LEU A 537 -0.33 -16.43 -16.21
CA LEU A 537 -0.60 -15.22 -15.43
C LEU A 537 -0.27 -13.96 -16.23
N LEU A 538 -1.17 -13.00 -16.26
CA LEU A 538 -0.85 -11.61 -16.59
C LEU A 538 -0.91 -10.79 -15.30
N PHE A 539 0.25 -10.37 -14.81
CA PHE A 539 0.38 -9.67 -13.53
C PHE A 539 0.63 -8.18 -13.75
N VAL A 540 -0.41 -7.37 -13.61
CA VAL A 540 -0.33 -5.91 -13.71
C VAL A 540 0.06 -5.35 -12.35
N THR A 541 1.16 -4.60 -12.28
CA THR A 541 1.65 -3.99 -11.05
C THR A 541 2.49 -2.74 -11.35
N HIS A 542 2.64 -1.88 -10.34
CA HIS A 542 3.64 -0.81 -10.35
C HIS A 542 4.84 -1.13 -9.44
N ASN A 543 4.81 -2.25 -8.70
CA ASN A 543 5.90 -2.64 -7.81
C ASN A 543 6.89 -3.59 -8.52
N LEU A 544 8.05 -3.03 -8.92
CA LEU A 544 9.09 -3.76 -9.65
C LEU A 544 9.76 -4.87 -8.83
N ALA A 545 9.85 -4.72 -7.53
CA ALA A 545 10.46 -5.74 -6.69
C ALA A 545 9.61 -7.04 -6.62
N LEU A 546 8.28 -6.93 -6.67
CA LEU A 546 7.39 -8.10 -6.68
C LEU A 546 7.49 -8.92 -7.97
N ILE A 547 7.75 -8.29 -9.11
CA ILE A 547 7.81 -9.02 -10.38
C ILE A 547 8.98 -9.99 -10.43
N ARG A 548 10.09 -9.65 -9.76
CA ARG A 548 11.27 -10.55 -9.69
C ARG A 548 10.96 -11.85 -8.93
N THR A 549 10.03 -11.83 -8.02
CA THR A 549 9.62 -13.03 -7.26
C THR A 549 8.69 -13.95 -8.04
N LEU A 550 7.80 -13.39 -8.88
CA LEU A 550 6.70 -14.14 -9.50
C LEU A 550 6.88 -14.35 -11.02
N SER A 551 7.40 -13.33 -11.74
CA SER A 551 7.28 -13.27 -13.20
C SER A 551 8.54 -13.76 -13.92
N GLN A 552 8.38 -14.41 -15.08
CA GLN A 552 9.44 -14.82 -15.98
C GLN A 552 9.78 -13.71 -16.98
N GLU A 553 8.76 -13.09 -17.56
CA GLU A 553 8.92 -11.96 -18.48
C GLU A 553 8.30 -10.68 -17.90
N VAL A 554 8.82 -9.54 -18.33
CA VAL A 554 8.27 -8.23 -18.04
C VAL A 554 8.07 -7.43 -19.32
N ALA A 555 6.94 -6.74 -19.42
CA ALA A 555 6.64 -5.75 -20.43
C ALA A 555 6.45 -4.38 -19.73
N VAL A 556 7.31 -3.43 -20.08
CA VAL A 556 7.28 -2.06 -19.54
C VAL A 556 6.45 -1.18 -20.47
N MET A 557 5.38 -0.60 -19.93
CA MET A 557 4.46 0.27 -20.66
C MET A 557 4.66 1.74 -20.32
N SER A 558 4.78 2.56 -21.36
CA SER A 558 4.76 4.02 -21.27
C SER A 558 3.89 4.60 -22.37
N GLU A 559 3.03 5.57 -22.04
CA GLU A 559 2.17 6.29 -23.00
C GLU A 559 1.40 5.39 -23.97
N GLY A 560 0.90 4.25 -23.48
CA GLY A 560 0.10 3.31 -24.26
C GLY A 560 0.89 2.38 -25.18
N ARG A 561 2.22 2.33 -25.06
CA ARG A 561 3.13 1.47 -25.84
C ARG A 561 3.97 0.59 -24.92
N ILE A 562 4.36 -0.59 -25.40
CA ILE A 562 5.41 -1.37 -24.75
C ILE A 562 6.75 -0.82 -25.22
N VAL A 563 7.51 -0.22 -24.30
CA VAL A 563 8.81 0.43 -24.58
C VAL A 563 10.00 -0.52 -24.38
N GLU A 564 9.81 -1.54 -23.54
CA GLU A 564 10.80 -2.60 -23.31
C GLU A 564 10.12 -3.89 -22.92
N ARG A 565 10.64 -5.04 -23.39
CA ARG A 565 10.16 -6.37 -23.04
C ARG A 565 11.32 -7.36 -23.01
N GLY A 566 11.28 -8.30 -22.07
CA GLY A 566 12.26 -9.38 -21.98
C GLY A 566 12.13 -10.18 -20.68
N LEU A 567 13.10 -11.06 -20.46
CA LEU A 567 13.24 -11.76 -19.18
C LEU A 567 13.42 -10.75 -18.05
N VAL A 568 12.75 -10.99 -16.92
CA VAL A 568 12.74 -10.08 -15.78
C VAL A 568 14.15 -9.68 -15.35
N ASP A 569 15.06 -10.65 -15.20
CA ASP A 569 16.43 -10.39 -14.75
C ASP A 569 17.19 -9.53 -15.78
N SER A 570 17.00 -9.79 -17.09
CA SER A 570 17.64 -9.01 -18.15
C SER A 570 17.17 -7.56 -18.17
N VAL A 571 15.87 -7.31 -18.01
CA VAL A 571 15.30 -5.95 -18.05
C VAL A 571 15.60 -5.17 -16.77
N LEU A 572 15.55 -5.83 -15.59
CA LEU A 572 15.80 -5.14 -14.32
C LEU A 572 17.30 -4.88 -14.08
N ASP A 573 18.20 -5.79 -14.50
CA ASP A 573 19.63 -5.65 -14.25
C ASP A 573 20.33 -4.83 -15.36
N ASN A 574 19.83 -4.90 -16.63
CA ASN A 574 20.39 -4.21 -17.78
C ASN A 574 19.31 -3.52 -18.63
N PRO A 575 18.58 -2.53 -18.08
CA PRO A 575 17.52 -1.83 -18.77
C PRO A 575 18.07 -1.07 -19.99
N LYS A 576 17.41 -1.19 -21.15
CA LYS A 576 17.79 -0.53 -22.40
C LYS A 576 17.04 0.80 -22.58
N ALA A 577 15.74 0.81 -22.29
CA ALA A 577 14.91 1.99 -22.44
C ALA A 577 15.19 3.01 -21.33
N GLU A 578 15.34 4.28 -21.67
CA GLU A 578 15.55 5.36 -20.70
C GLU A 578 14.41 5.44 -19.68
N TYR A 579 13.18 5.16 -20.11
CA TYR A 579 12.03 5.11 -19.22
C TYR A 579 12.16 3.99 -18.17
N THR A 580 12.62 2.80 -18.56
CA THR A 580 12.86 1.69 -17.62
C THR A 580 13.94 2.04 -16.60
N LYS A 581 15.03 2.67 -17.02
CA LYS A 581 16.11 3.14 -16.14
C LYS A 581 15.57 4.12 -15.10
N LYS A 582 14.77 5.09 -15.55
CA LYS A 582 14.13 6.06 -14.68
C LYS A 582 13.18 5.40 -13.69
N LEU A 583 12.33 4.48 -14.15
CA LEU A 583 11.37 3.76 -13.31
C LEU A 583 12.08 2.95 -12.20
N LEU A 584 13.22 2.34 -12.51
CA LEU A 584 14.06 1.62 -11.55
C LEU A 584 14.73 2.56 -10.54
N SER A 585 15.29 3.69 -11.01
CA SER A 585 15.94 4.67 -10.14
C SER A 585 14.96 5.33 -9.15
N ASP A 586 13.70 5.49 -9.56
CA ASP A 586 12.66 6.11 -8.75
C ASP A 586 12.01 5.11 -7.77
N THR A 587 12.27 3.79 -7.94
CA THR A 587 11.68 2.75 -7.07
C THR A 587 12.31 2.79 -5.68
N PRO A 588 11.54 3.02 -4.60
CA PRO A 588 12.06 2.96 -3.25
C PRO A 588 12.63 1.57 -2.95
N SER A 589 13.90 1.52 -2.53
CA SER A 589 14.60 0.30 -2.18
C SER A 589 15.22 0.43 -0.80
N LEU A 590 15.02 -0.58 0.03
CA LEU A 590 15.64 -0.66 1.35
C LEU A 590 17.18 -0.71 1.21
N GLU A 591 17.69 -1.46 0.22
CA GLU A 591 19.11 -1.60 -0.06
C GLU A 591 19.74 -0.24 -0.39
N ALA A 592 19.11 0.54 -1.29
CA ALA A 592 19.58 1.87 -1.66
C ALA A 592 19.52 2.85 -0.48
N ALA A 593 18.45 2.83 0.31
CA ALA A 593 18.32 3.66 1.51
C ALA A 593 19.40 3.34 2.55
N MET A 594 19.70 2.06 2.75
CA MET A 594 20.74 1.60 3.69
C MET A 594 22.15 1.90 3.19
N ALA A 595 22.39 1.93 1.88
CA ALA A 595 23.68 2.32 1.30
C ALA A 595 23.91 3.84 1.43
N ALA A 596 22.89 4.66 1.22
CA ALA A 596 22.96 6.12 1.37
C ALA A 596 23.17 6.58 2.83
N ALA A 597 22.82 5.74 3.81
CA ALA A 597 22.98 6.02 5.25
C ALA A 597 24.36 5.57 5.81
N ARG A 598 25.28 5.13 4.97
CA ARG A 598 26.68 4.84 5.30
C ARG A 598 27.56 6.08 5.12
#